data_d67ce8e377a65a28dda1398a320efd1d
#
_entry.id   d67ce8e377a65a28dda1398a320efd1d
#
_cell.length_a   1.000
_cell.length_b   1.000
_cell.length_c   1.000
_cell.angle_alpha   90.00
_cell.angle_beta   90.00
_cell.angle_gamma   90.00
#
_symmetry.space_group_name_H-M   'P 1'
#
loop_
_entity.id
_entity.type
_entity.pdbx_description
1 polymer ?
#
loop_
_entity_poly.entity_id
_entity_poly.type
_entity_poly.pdbx_seq_one_letter_code
_entity_poly.pdbx_strand_id
1 'polypeptide(L)'
;MMGVSHAATGVFAGAMVGYGLGTQPEHMVVCAAVGAGAALLPDLDEPRSRVGRSQGRVTELVSSQLRDLSRRVYRATATEVELARPQDGGHRYLTHTVPACLVFGAIGLVLALLPLGALVLVLSMAALGLGTVARTFTSWGTWKQRRAWAVGIAIMLGLYTYWGEEVTSAWLLAVHLMGNNDNRNT
;
A
#
# COMPACT_ATOMS: atom_id res chain seq x y z
N MET A 1 12.11 -3.44 -11.16
CA MET A 1 11.00 -4.40 -11.42
C MET A 1 10.47 -5.07 -10.15
N MET A 2 11.17 -5.07 -9.01
CA MET A 2 10.80 -5.78 -7.79
C MET A 2 9.48 -5.31 -7.15
N GLY A 3 9.20 -4.02 -7.07
CA GLY A 3 7.98 -3.51 -6.41
C GLY A 3 6.65 -4.02 -6.99
N VAL A 4 6.57 -4.27 -8.31
CA VAL A 4 5.35 -4.84 -8.93
C VAL A 4 5.17 -6.30 -8.55
N SER A 5 6.25 -7.07 -8.50
CA SER A 5 6.22 -8.46 -8.06
C SER A 5 5.81 -8.57 -6.59
N HIS A 6 6.34 -7.69 -5.73
CA HIS A 6 5.92 -7.61 -4.33
C HIS A 6 4.44 -7.26 -4.19
N ALA A 7 3.96 -6.25 -4.93
CA ALA A 7 2.54 -5.90 -4.92
C ALA A 7 1.66 -7.08 -5.39
N ALA A 8 2.03 -7.77 -6.46
CA ALA A 8 1.28 -8.92 -6.98
C ALA A 8 1.24 -10.07 -5.96
N THR A 9 2.38 -10.39 -5.32
CA THR A 9 2.43 -11.40 -4.25
C THR A 9 1.56 -10.97 -3.07
N GLY A 10 1.58 -9.68 -2.71
CA GLY A 10 0.74 -9.13 -1.65
C GLY A 10 -0.76 -9.21 -1.97
N VAL A 11 -1.17 -8.93 -3.21
CA VAL A 11 -2.56 -9.13 -3.66
C VAL A 11 -2.99 -10.58 -3.44
N PHE A 12 -2.18 -11.52 -3.91
CA PHE A 12 -2.49 -12.95 -3.76
C PHE A 12 -2.57 -13.36 -2.29
N ALA A 13 -1.58 -13.00 -1.48
CA ALA A 13 -1.57 -13.33 -0.06
C ALA A 13 -2.75 -12.70 0.68
N GLY A 14 -3.07 -11.42 0.43
CA GLY A 14 -4.22 -10.73 1.01
C GLY A 14 -5.54 -11.38 0.61
N ALA A 15 -5.72 -11.73 -0.67
CA ALA A 15 -6.90 -12.44 -1.15
C ALA A 15 -7.06 -13.81 -0.48
N MET A 16 -5.97 -14.56 -0.31
CA MET A 16 -5.97 -15.86 0.37
C MET A 16 -6.34 -15.72 1.85
N VAL A 17 -5.87 -14.68 2.54
CA VAL A 17 -6.27 -14.38 3.92
C VAL A 17 -7.78 -14.09 3.98
N GLY A 18 -8.29 -13.20 3.11
CA GLY A 18 -9.71 -12.90 3.05
C GLY A 18 -10.56 -14.15 2.77
N TYR A 19 -10.14 -14.99 1.85
CA TYR A 19 -10.79 -16.28 1.57
C TYR A 19 -10.76 -17.23 2.76
N GLY A 20 -9.60 -17.40 3.40
CA GLY A 20 -9.42 -18.28 4.55
C GLY A 20 -10.22 -17.86 5.79
N LEU A 21 -10.53 -16.58 5.93
CA LEU A 21 -11.41 -16.06 6.98
C LEU A 21 -12.90 -16.24 6.66
N GLY A 22 -13.25 -16.82 5.51
CA GLY A 22 -14.64 -17.04 5.09
C GLY A 22 -15.42 -15.74 4.89
N THR A 23 -14.71 -14.66 4.53
CA THR A 23 -15.31 -13.32 4.37
C THR A 23 -16.03 -13.18 3.02
N GLN A 24 -16.93 -12.20 2.94
CA GLN A 24 -17.59 -11.85 1.68
C GLN A 24 -16.56 -11.41 0.61
N PRO A 25 -16.87 -11.57 -0.70
CA PRO A 25 -15.95 -11.24 -1.80
C PRO A 25 -15.37 -9.81 -1.73
N GLU A 26 -16.15 -8.84 -1.27
CA GLU A 26 -15.72 -7.45 -1.09
C GLU A 26 -14.64 -7.31 -0.03
N HIS A 27 -14.71 -8.06 1.08
CA HIS A 27 -13.66 -8.09 2.08
C HIS A 27 -12.38 -8.71 1.52
N MET A 28 -12.49 -9.72 0.64
CA MET A 28 -11.33 -10.28 -0.06
C MET A 28 -10.62 -9.21 -0.91
N VAL A 29 -11.40 -8.33 -1.58
CA VAL A 29 -10.83 -7.21 -2.36
C VAL A 29 -10.10 -6.23 -1.46
N VAL A 30 -10.68 -5.88 -0.30
CA VAL A 30 -10.01 -5.03 0.70
C VAL A 30 -8.71 -5.67 1.19
N CYS A 31 -8.76 -6.96 1.59
CA CYS A 31 -7.58 -7.70 2.03
C CYS A 31 -6.50 -7.77 0.94
N ALA A 32 -6.89 -7.98 -0.32
CA ALA A 32 -5.97 -7.98 -1.46
C ALA A 32 -5.30 -6.62 -1.67
N ALA A 33 -6.07 -5.52 -1.59
CA ALA A 33 -5.55 -4.16 -1.74
C ALA A 33 -4.60 -3.77 -0.60
N VAL A 34 -4.96 -4.11 0.65
CA VAL A 34 -4.11 -3.92 1.84
C VAL A 34 -2.84 -4.77 1.73
N GLY A 35 -2.98 -6.04 1.35
CA GLY A 35 -1.86 -6.95 1.13
C GLY A 35 -0.87 -6.43 0.08
N ALA A 36 -1.38 -5.87 -1.03
CA ALA A 36 -0.54 -5.25 -2.06
C ALA A 36 0.34 -4.13 -1.49
N GLY A 37 -0.23 -3.27 -0.64
CA GLY A 37 0.51 -2.19 -0.01
C GLY A 37 1.49 -2.68 1.07
N ALA A 38 1.05 -3.62 1.91
CA ALA A 38 1.86 -4.19 2.97
C ALA A 38 3.12 -4.89 2.42
N ALA A 39 3.00 -5.61 1.31
CA ALA A 39 4.13 -6.25 0.65
C ALA A 39 5.16 -5.25 0.08
N LEU A 40 4.81 -3.97 -0.03
CA LEU A 40 5.71 -2.90 -0.48
C LEU A 40 6.43 -2.18 0.65
N LEU A 41 6.02 -2.40 1.92
CA LEU A 41 6.65 -1.76 3.08
C LEU A 41 8.16 -2.00 3.15
N PRO A 42 8.68 -3.22 2.87
CA PRO A 42 10.12 -3.45 2.83
C PRO A 42 10.88 -2.58 1.81
N ASP A 43 10.27 -2.29 0.66
CA ASP A 43 10.88 -1.46 -0.40
C ASP A 43 10.76 0.07 -0.11
N LEU A 44 10.11 0.44 0.99
CA LEU A 44 9.89 1.85 1.34
C LEU A 44 11.17 2.54 1.82
N ASP A 45 12.19 1.78 2.26
CA ASP A 45 13.51 2.29 2.66
C ASP A 45 14.40 2.73 1.47
N GLU A 46 13.94 2.51 0.23
CA GLU A 46 14.63 2.97 -0.97
C GLU A 46 13.91 4.19 -1.58
N PRO A 47 14.40 5.43 -1.36
CA PRO A 47 13.75 6.66 -1.84
C PRO A 47 13.63 6.74 -3.36
N ARG A 48 14.50 6.03 -4.09
CA ARG A 48 14.48 5.96 -5.56
C ARG A 48 13.57 4.86 -6.08
N SER A 49 13.00 4.02 -5.20
CA SER A 49 12.05 2.97 -5.59
C SER A 49 10.78 3.57 -6.18
N ARG A 50 10.01 2.75 -6.88
CA ARG A 50 8.69 3.16 -7.38
C ARG A 50 7.73 3.46 -6.23
N VAL A 51 7.84 2.72 -5.15
CA VAL A 51 7.06 2.89 -3.91
C VAL A 51 7.43 4.18 -3.21
N GLY A 52 8.72 4.43 -2.96
CA GLY A 52 9.21 5.65 -2.31
C GLY A 52 8.77 6.94 -3.01
N ARG A 53 8.37 6.86 -4.29
CA ARG A 53 7.87 8.00 -5.09
C ARG A 53 6.40 7.88 -5.48
N SER A 54 5.66 6.90 -4.98
CA SER A 54 4.30 6.61 -5.43
C SER A 54 3.31 7.71 -5.07
N GLN A 55 3.45 8.32 -3.90
CA GLN A 55 2.60 9.38 -3.38
C GLN A 55 3.34 10.74 -3.26
N GLY A 56 4.42 10.93 -4.03
CA GLY A 56 5.18 12.16 -4.06
C GLY A 56 5.94 12.44 -2.75
N ARG A 57 5.93 13.70 -2.28
CA ARG A 57 6.75 14.14 -1.14
C ARG A 57 6.51 13.36 0.16
N VAL A 58 5.30 12.87 0.39
CA VAL A 58 4.96 12.11 1.61
C VAL A 58 5.74 10.81 1.66
N THR A 59 5.68 10.00 0.60
CA THR A 59 6.42 8.73 0.55
C THR A 59 7.92 8.93 0.45
N GLU A 60 8.39 9.99 -0.19
CA GLU A 60 9.82 10.35 -0.23
C GLU A 60 10.34 10.67 1.18
N LEU A 61 9.58 11.44 1.98
CA LEU A 61 9.96 11.77 3.36
C LEU A 61 10.01 10.51 4.23
N VAL A 62 8.95 9.68 4.20
CA VAL A 62 8.91 8.43 4.97
C VAL A 62 10.05 7.51 4.55
N SER A 63 10.30 7.38 3.26
CA SER A 63 11.37 6.56 2.70
C SER A 63 12.76 7.02 3.18
N SER A 64 13.01 8.34 3.19
CA SER A 64 14.28 8.88 3.68
C SER A 64 14.50 8.63 5.17
N GLN A 65 13.45 8.80 5.99
CA GLN A 65 13.52 8.52 7.44
C GLN A 65 13.77 7.03 7.73
N LEU A 66 13.08 6.13 7.02
CA LEU A 66 13.31 4.69 7.17
C LEU A 66 14.73 4.29 6.76
N ARG A 67 15.24 4.87 5.69
CA ARG A 67 16.62 4.63 5.26
C ARG A 67 17.65 5.13 6.27
N ASP A 68 17.43 6.30 6.84
CA ASP A 68 18.33 6.85 7.87
C ASP A 68 18.28 6.01 9.16
N LEU A 69 17.10 5.53 9.55
CA LEU A 69 16.94 4.57 10.64
C LEU A 69 17.69 3.27 10.36
N SER A 70 17.53 2.70 9.17
CA SER A 70 18.22 1.47 8.74
C SER A 70 19.75 1.64 8.84
N ARG A 71 20.29 2.77 8.38
CA ARG A 71 21.72 3.08 8.50
C ARG A 71 22.19 3.20 9.94
N ARG A 72 21.40 3.82 10.81
CA ARG A 72 21.74 3.93 12.24
C ARG A 72 21.78 2.57 12.92
N VAL A 73 20.77 1.73 12.66
CA VAL A 73 20.71 0.36 13.19
C VAL A 73 21.88 -0.46 12.66
N TYR A 74 22.17 -0.39 11.35
CA TYR A 74 23.33 -1.06 10.75
C TYR A 74 24.64 -0.66 11.44
N ARG A 75 24.92 0.62 11.58
CA ARG A 75 26.15 1.11 12.24
C ARG A 75 26.26 0.70 13.70
N ALA A 76 25.12 0.53 14.39
CA ALA A 76 25.09 0.12 15.79
C ALA A 76 25.24 -1.39 15.99
N THR A 77 24.95 -2.20 14.97
CA THR A 77 24.87 -3.67 15.09
C THR A 77 25.83 -4.43 14.18
N ALA A 78 26.39 -3.77 13.15
CA ALA A 78 27.31 -4.39 12.21
C ALA A 78 28.69 -4.65 12.86
N THR A 79 29.29 -5.76 12.49
CA THR A 79 30.67 -6.12 12.85
C THR A 79 31.69 -5.25 12.11
N GLU A 80 32.91 -5.18 12.60
CA GLU A 80 34.00 -4.44 11.93
C GLU A 80 34.23 -4.91 10.49
N VAL A 81 34.09 -6.21 10.24
CA VAL A 81 34.21 -6.80 8.89
C VAL A 81 33.10 -6.33 7.96
N GLU A 82 31.88 -6.16 8.47
CA GLU A 82 30.75 -5.66 7.69
C GLU A 82 30.89 -4.15 7.42
N LEU A 83 31.36 -3.38 8.42
CA LEU A 83 31.61 -1.94 8.26
C LEU A 83 32.73 -1.64 7.26
N ALA A 84 33.68 -2.56 7.08
CA ALA A 84 34.73 -2.45 6.07
C ALA A 84 34.24 -2.67 4.63
N ARG A 85 32.99 -3.16 4.44
CA ARG A 85 32.40 -3.34 3.12
C ARG A 85 31.78 -2.04 2.60
N PRO A 86 31.67 -1.85 1.26
CA PRO A 86 31.11 -0.63 0.68
C PRO A 86 29.58 -0.49 0.85
N GLN A 87 28.95 -1.30 1.69
CA GLN A 87 27.51 -1.28 1.98
C GLN A 87 27.24 -0.27 3.09
N ASP A 88 26.24 0.60 2.88
CA ASP A 88 25.87 1.66 3.84
C ASP A 88 24.74 1.26 4.82
N GLY A 89 24.22 0.01 4.70
CA GLY A 89 23.09 -0.48 5.51
C GLY A 89 21.76 0.26 5.27
N GLY A 90 21.69 1.13 4.27
CA GLY A 90 20.53 1.98 4.04
C GLY A 90 19.36 1.28 3.37
N HIS A 91 19.58 0.17 2.67
CA HIS A 91 18.53 -0.59 1.98
C HIS A 91 18.65 -2.08 2.30
N ARG A 92 17.53 -2.74 2.52
CA ARG A 92 17.38 -4.18 2.84
C ARG A 92 17.99 -4.66 4.15
N TYR A 93 18.63 -3.80 4.93
CA TYR A 93 19.22 -4.24 6.19
C TYR A 93 18.17 -4.36 7.29
N LEU A 94 17.36 -3.32 7.49
CA LEU A 94 16.34 -3.30 8.54
C LEU A 94 14.99 -3.85 8.05
N THR A 95 14.47 -3.32 6.95
CA THR A 95 13.08 -3.51 6.51
C THR A 95 12.78 -4.91 5.97
N HIS A 96 13.79 -5.65 5.52
CA HIS A 96 13.67 -7.02 4.99
C HIS A 96 13.96 -8.10 6.06
N THR A 97 13.92 -7.75 7.33
CA THR A 97 14.16 -8.69 8.42
C THR A 97 12.87 -9.19 9.04
N VAL A 98 12.89 -10.40 9.64
CA VAL A 98 11.76 -10.93 10.38
C VAL A 98 11.30 -10.00 11.51
N PRO A 99 12.20 -9.39 12.33
CA PRO A 99 11.79 -8.41 13.32
C PRO A 99 11.03 -7.22 12.72
N ALA A 100 11.45 -6.71 11.57
CA ALA A 100 10.73 -5.61 10.91
C ALA A 100 9.32 -6.04 10.46
N CYS A 101 9.16 -7.24 9.93
CA CYS A 101 7.85 -7.79 9.58
C CYS A 101 6.94 -7.87 10.81
N LEU A 102 7.46 -8.32 11.95
CA LEU A 102 6.72 -8.38 13.21
C LEU A 102 6.31 -6.98 13.71
N VAL A 103 7.22 -6.00 13.62
CA VAL A 103 6.93 -4.61 14.00
C VAL A 103 5.87 -4.01 13.09
N PHE A 104 5.98 -4.15 11.77
CA PHE A 104 4.96 -3.67 10.84
C PHE A 104 3.62 -4.37 11.06
N GLY A 105 3.62 -5.68 11.32
CA GLY A 105 2.43 -6.43 11.66
C GLY A 105 1.78 -5.96 12.96
N ALA A 106 2.55 -5.71 14.01
CA ALA A 106 2.07 -5.19 15.28
C ALA A 106 1.47 -3.77 15.13
N ILE A 107 2.14 -2.88 14.39
CA ILE A 107 1.61 -1.54 14.08
C ILE A 107 0.29 -1.66 13.32
N GLY A 108 0.24 -2.52 12.31
CA GLY A 108 -0.99 -2.78 11.53
C GLY A 108 -2.13 -3.30 12.41
N LEU A 109 -1.84 -4.23 13.32
CA LEU A 109 -2.82 -4.75 14.27
C LEU A 109 -3.35 -3.65 15.22
N VAL A 110 -2.47 -2.86 15.81
CA VAL A 110 -2.87 -1.75 16.69
C VAL A 110 -3.74 -0.74 15.94
N LEU A 111 -3.35 -0.38 14.71
CA LEU A 111 -4.15 0.52 13.88
C LEU A 111 -5.51 -0.11 13.54
N ALA A 112 -5.57 -1.39 13.22
CA ALA A 112 -6.82 -2.08 12.88
C ALA A 112 -7.81 -2.16 14.06
N LEU A 113 -7.33 -2.10 15.30
CA LEU A 113 -8.19 -2.08 16.50
C LEU A 113 -8.87 -0.71 16.73
N LEU A 114 -8.41 0.33 16.06
CA LEU A 114 -8.96 1.69 16.17
C LEU A 114 -9.78 2.00 14.91
N PRO A 115 -11.04 2.47 14.99
CA PRO A 115 -11.85 2.74 13.79
C PRO A 115 -11.17 3.68 12.78
N LEU A 116 -10.64 4.81 13.25
CA LEU A 116 -9.86 5.72 12.39
C LEU A 116 -8.52 5.12 11.95
N GLY A 117 -7.90 4.29 12.78
CA GLY A 117 -6.66 3.59 12.47
C GLY A 117 -6.86 2.57 11.36
N ALA A 118 -7.95 1.80 11.40
CA ALA A 118 -8.32 0.87 10.32
C ALA A 118 -8.52 1.62 9.00
N LEU A 119 -9.24 2.73 9.01
CA LEU A 119 -9.43 3.59 7.84
C LEU A 119 -8.08 4.07 7.28
N VAL A 120 -7.19 4.62 8.11
CA VAL A 120 -5.86 5.09 7.71
C VAL A 120 -5.03 3.95 7.15
N LEU A 121 -5.07 2.76 7.77
CA LEU A 121 -4.36 1.57 7.31
C LEU A 121 -4.83 1.16 5.91
N VAL A 122 -6.14 1.01 5.70
CA VAL A 122 -6.71 0.63 4.40
C VAL A 122 -6.38 1.68 3.33
N LEU A 123 -6.62 2.97 3.63
CA LEU A 123 -6.33 4.06 2.69
C LEU A 123 -4.85 4.09 2.29
N SER A 124 -3.94 4.02 3.26
CA SER A 124 -2.50 4.12 3.00
C SER A 124 -1.98 2.89 2.24
N MET A 125 -2.35 1.68 2.66
CA MET A 125 -1.90 0.44 2.02
C MET A 125 -2.50 0.28 0.63
N ALA A 126 -3.81 0.49 0.45
CA ALA A 126 -4.44 0.46 -0.85
C ALA A 126 -3.85 1.51 -1.80
N ALA A 127 -3.62 2.74 -1.33
CA ALA A 127 -3.01 3.80 -2.16
C ALA A 127 -1.58 3.45 -2.59
N LEU A 128 -0.76 2.85 -1.71
CA LEU A 128 0.59 2.38 -2.04
C LEU A 128 0.55 1.25 -3.07
N GLY A 129 -0.26 0.21 -2.82
CA GLY A 129 -0.40 -0.94 -3.69
C GLY A 129 -0.93 -0.56 -5.08
N LEU A 130 -2.09 0.07 -5.13
CA LEU A 130 -2.74 0.52 -6.36
C LEU A 130 -1.90 1.55 -7.12
N GLY A 131 -1.26 2.50 -6.39
CA GLY A 131 -0.36 3.48 -7.00
C GLY A 131 0.86 2.85 -7.66
N THR A 132 1.39 1.77 -7.09
CA THR A 132 2.51 1.03 -7.68
C THR A 132 2.07 0.24 -8.91
N VAL A 133 0.93 -0.45 -8.83
CA VAL A 133 0.35 -1.20 -9.95
C VAL A 133 -0.07 -0.26 -11.09
N ALA A 134 -0.71 0.88 -10.78
CA ALA A 134 -1.12 1.86 -11.78
C ALA A 134 0.03 2.43 -12.61
N ARG A 135 1.26 2.42 -12.08
CA ARG A 135 2.45 2.81 -12.85
C ARG A 135 2.83 1.85 -13.97
N THR A 136 2.38 0.61 -13.92
CA THR A 136 2.67 -0.39 -14.96
C THR A 136 1.78 -0.27 -16.19
N PHE A 137 0.58 0.27 -16.02
CA PHE A 137 -0.39 0.44 -17.10
C PHE A 137 -0.12 1.72 -17.92
N THR A 138 0.97 1.73 -18.69
CA THR A 138 1.37 2.91 -19.49
C THR A 138 0.40 3.26 -20.59
N SER A 139 -0.42 2.31 -21.05
CA SER A 139 -1.47 2.50 -22.06
C SER A 139 -2.71 3.23 -21.54
N TRP A 140 -2.88 3.36 -20.24
CA TRP A 140 -4.06 3.97 -19.62
C TRP A 140 -3.82 5.44 -19.26
N GLY A 141 -3.90 6.32 -20.22
CA GLY A 141 -3.85 7.75 -19.99
C GLY A 141 -2.56 8.28 -19.34
N THR A 142 -2.61 9.48 -18.83
CA THR A 142 -1.47 10.13 -18.18
C THR A 142 -1.23 9.58 -16.77
N TRP A 143 0.00 9.74 -16.23
CA TRP A 143 0.31 9.39 -14.85
C TRP A 143 -0.62 10.07 -13.82
N LYS A 144 -0.99 11.33 -14.07
CA LYS A 144 -1.91 12.06 -13.18
C LYS A 144 -3.28 11.39 -13.09
N GLN A 145 -3.85 10.97 -14.23
CA GLN A 145 -5.12 10.25 -14.28
C GLN A 145 -5.05 8.91 -13.57
N ARG A 146 -4.02 8.10 -13.86
CA ARG A 146 -3.83 6.79 -13.21
C ARG A 146 -3.67 6.90 -11.70
N ARG A 147 -2.95 7.91 -11.22
CA ARG A 147 -2.83 8.19 -9.79
C ARG A 147 -4.16 8.60 -9.17
N ALA A 148 -4.94 9.44 -9.86
CA ALA A 148 -6.26 9.84 -9.38
C ALA A 148 -7.20 8.63 -9.24
N TRP A 149 -7.20 7.71 -10.21
CA TRP A 149 -7.94 6.45 -10.12
C TRP A 149 -7.48 5.58 -8.94
N ALA A 150 -6.18 5.39 -8.76
CA ALA A 150 -5.65 4.60 -7.64
C ALA A 150 -6.06 5.19 -6.28
N VAL A 151 -5.98 6.51 -6.13
CA VAL A 151 -6.41 7.21 -4.91
C VAL A 151 -7.93 7.11 -4.73
N GLY A 152 -8.71 7.30 -5.80
CA GLY A 152 -10.17 7.18 -5.75
C GLY A 152 -10.63 5.79 -5.29
N ILE A 153 -10.04 4.72 -5.83
CA ILE A 153 -10.32 3.35 -5.41
C ILE A 153 -9.91 3.12 -3.95
N ALA A 154 -8.74 3.62 -3.54
CA ALA A 154 -8.30 3.50 -2.15
C ALA A 154 -9.27 4.21 -1.18
N ILE A 155 -9.76 5.40 -1.55
CA ILE A 155 -10.77 6.13 -0.78
C ILE A 155 -12.06 5.30 -0.68
N MET A 156 -12.55 4.75 -1.78
CA MET A 156 -13.73 3.88 -1.78
C MET A 156 -13.58 2.68 -0.85
N LEU A 157 -12.46 1.98 -0.92
CA LEU A 157 -12.18 0.85 -0.05
C LEU A 157 -12.13 1.27 1.44
N GLY A 158 -11.52 2.41 1.73
CA GLY A 158 -11.48 2.95 3.09
C GLY A 158 -12.87 3.34 3.61
N LEU A 159 -13.68 4.00 2.79
CA LEU A 159 -15.05 4.35 3.14
C LEU A 159 -15.91 3.11 3.37
N TYR A 160 -15.76 2.10 2.52
CA TYR A 160 -16.44 0.81 2.68
C TYR A 160 -16.10 0.16 4.05
N THR A 161 -14.84 0.16 4.46
CA THR A 161 -14.44 -0.43 5.74
C THR A 161 -14.90 0.37 6.96
N TYR A 162 -15.11 1.68 6.79
CA TYR A 162 -15.49 2.57 7.89
C TYR A 162 -17.01 2.66 8.12
N TRP A 163 -17.80 2.75 7.04
CA TRP A 163 -19.26 2.94 7.12
C TRP A 163 -20.09 1.71 6.73
N GLY A 164 -19.43 0.62 6.27
CA GLY A 164 -20.12 -0.60 5.87
C GLY A 164 -20.83 -0.53 4.52
N GLU A 165 -21.66 -1.52 4.26
CA GLU A 165 -22.30 -1.74 2.94
C GLU A 165 -23.29 -0.65 2.54
N GLU A 166 -23.97 -0.02 3.50
CA GLU A 166 -25.08 0.91 3.22
C GLU A 166 -24.61 2.15 2.46
N VAL A 167 -23.48 2.74 2.86
CA VAL A 167 -22.96 3.96 2.21
C VAL A 167 -22.31 3.65 0.86
N THR A 168 -21.69 2.47 0.75
CA THR A 168 -21.03 2.05 -0.49
C THR A 168 -22.05 1.74 -1.57
N SER A 169 -23.17 1.08 -1.22
CA SER A 169 -24.26 0.82 -2.15
C SER A 169 -24.98 2.10 -2.60
N ALA A 170 -25.19 3.05 -1.69
CA ALA A 170 -25.75 4.37 -2.04
C ALA A 170 -24.83 5.14 -2.99
N TRP A 171 -23.51 5.08 -2.79
CA TRP A 171 -22.54 5.76 -3.66
C TRP A 171 -22.45 5.10 -5.05
N LEU A 172 -22.42 3.77 -5.12
CA LEU A 172 -22.45 3.02 -6.38
C LEU A 172 -23.73 3.30 -7.17
N LEU A 173 -24.88 3.40 -6.48
CA LEU A 173 -26.14 3.79 -7.10
C LEU A 173 -26.07 5.23 -7.66
N ALA A 174 -25.49 6.17 -6.90
CA ALA A 174 -25.32 7.55 -7.35
C ALA A 174 -24.44 7.65 -8.61
N VAL A 175 -23.31 6.91 -8.63
CA VAL A 175 -22.41 6.87 -9.80
C VAL A 175 -23.09 6.24 -11.00
N HIS A 176 -23.87 5.17 -10.81
CA HIS A 176 -24.64 4.53 -11.88
C HIS A 176 -25.71 5.47 -12.47
N LEU A 177 -26.38 6.22 -11.62
CA LEU A 177 -27.40 7.21 -12.05
C LEU A 177 -26.77 8.39 -12.80
N MET A 178 -25.58 8.85 -12.38
CA MET A 178 -24.84 9.92 -13.09
C MET A 178 -24.37 9.45 -14.48
N GLY A 179 -23.81 8.23 -14.56
CA GLY A 179 -23.34 7.65 -15.83
C GLY A 179 -24.46 7.36 -16.83
N ASN A 180 -25.69 7.11 -16.36
CA ASN A 180 -26.82 6.83 -17.22
C ASN A 180 -27.52 8.11 -17.76
N ASN A 181 -27.24 9.26 -17.16
CA ASN A 181 -27.78 10.55 -17.64
C ASN A 181 -27.04 11.06 -18.90
N ASP A 182 -25.77 10.73 -19.08
CA ASP A 182 -25.00 11.14 -20.27
C ASP A 182 -25.45 10.40 -21.54
N ASN A 183 -26.01 9.19 -21.42
CA ASN A 183 -26.51 8.43 -22.58
C ASN A 183 -27.91 8.81 -23.06
N ARG A 184 -28.60 9.75 -22.40
CA ARG A 184 -29.93 10.23 -22.85
C ARG A 184 -29.89 11.51 -23.66
N ASN A 185 -28.71 12.13 -23.79
CA ASN A 185 -28.51 13.40 -24.50
C ASN A 185 -27.73 13.24 -25.82
N THR A 186 -27.57 12.01 -26.31
CA THR A 186 -27.08 11.68 -27.67
C THR A 186 -28.18 11.00 -28.46
#